data_3131ed73ae3941053018e8c040bc3fb5
#
_entry.id   3131ed73ae3941053018e8c040bc3fb5
#
_cell.length_a   1.000
_cell.length_b   1.000
_cell.length_c   1.000
_cell.angle_alpha   90.00
_cell.angle_beta   90.00
_cell.angle_gamma   90.00
#
_symmetry.space_group_name_H-M   'P 1'
#
loop_
_entity.id
_entity.type
_entity.pdbx_description
1 polymer ?
#
loop_
_entity_poly.entity_id
_entity_poly.type
_entity_poly.pdbx_seq_one_letter_code
_entity_poly.pdbx_strand_id
1 'polypeptide(L)'
;MVAVVTAFSRVAEPESQCIARALRRRDSEFIGRMVSRYHYRLLRYLIYWTSRREQAEDLVQETWLRVLERAGQYNGRLRFEPWLFSIARNLAIDHLRKQQTATARHRMCREDEAGLNLPAPDFESPFFAAARSEDAKRIAAALGALEPIYREALLLRFQEELTLAEIAQVAGAPISTVSSRIHRGLSMLEASLGGSADAV
;
A
#
# COMPACT_ATOMS: atom_id res chain seq x y z
N MET A 1 11.89 12.12 58.60
CA MET A 1 12.05 12.92 57.37
C MET A 1 12.08 11.90 56.21
N VAL A 2 10.91 11.66 55.59
CA VAL A 2 10.69 10.60 54.61
C VAL A 2 10.80 11.24 53.23
N ALA A 3 11.85 10.85 52.48
CA ALA A 3 12.00 11.31 51.10
C ALA A 3 11.02 10.52 50.22
N VAL A 4 9.97 11.22 49.74
CA VAL A 4 9.06 10.71 48.72
C VAL A 4 9.81 10.75 47.37
N VAL A 5 10.30 9.59 46.98
CA VAL A 5 10.81 9.38 45.61
C VAL A 5 9.61 9.33 44.69
N THR A 6 9.29 10.46 44.05
CA THR A 6 8.30 10.53 42.98
C THR A 6 8.90 9.85 41.75
N ALA A 7 8.65 8.57 41.60
CA ALA A 7 8.88 7.84 40.37
C ALA A 7 7.91 8.42 39.30
N PHE A 8 8.37 9.39 38.52
CA PHE A 8 7.70 9.75 37.27
C PHE A 8 7.71 8.53 36.36
N SER A 9 6.60 7.80 36.37
CA SER A 9 6.30 6.80 35.35
C SER A 9 6.28 7.56 34.01
N ARG A 10 7.39 7.45 33.24
CA ARG A 10 7.41 7.94 31.87
C ARG A 10 6.36 7.14 31.12
N VAL A 11 5.19 7.75 30.90
CA VAL A 11 4.24 7.25 29.91
C VAL A 11 5.01 7.09 28.61
N ALA A 12 5.13 5.86 28.12
CA ALA A 12 5.86 5.60 26.87
C ALA A 12 5.24 6.48 25.77
N GLU A 13 6.08 7.26 25.11
CA GLU A 13 5.63 8.13 24.02
C GLU A 13 5.05 7.28 22.90
N PRO A 14 3.87 7.63 22.34
CA PRO A 14 3.30 6.89 21.22
C PRO A 14 4.30 6.74 20.06
N GLU A 15 4.40 5.56 19.47
CA GLU A 15 5.34 5.26 18.37
C GLU A 15 5.25 6.30 17.26
N SER A 16 4.04 6.76 16.92
CA SER A 16 3.79 7.80 15.93
C SER A 16 4.51 9.12 16.22
N GLN A 17 4.61 9.52 17.49
CA GLN A 17 5.32 10.74 17.91
C GLN A 17 6.84 10.54 17.84
N CYS A 18 7.33 9.36 18.21
CA CYS A 18 8.75 9.02 18.05
C CYS A 18 9.16 9.09 16.58
N ILE A 19 8.34 8.53 15.68
CA ILE A 19 8.55 8.60 14.23
C ILE A 19 8.57 10.05 13.74
N ALA A 20 7.58 10.85 14.13
CA ALA A 20 7.50 12.26 13.71
C ALA A 20 8.73 13.07 14.18
N ARG A 21 9.24 12.79 15.38
CA ARG A 21 10.45 13.42 15.90
C ARG A 21 11.69 13.00 15.15
N ALA A 22 11.85 11.70 14.89
CA ALA A 22 12.99 11.15 14.17
C ALA A 22 13.07 11.67 12.72
N LEU A 23 11.94 11.72 12.04
CA LEU A 23 11.85 12.28 10.69
C LEU A 23 12.27 13.76 10.66
N ARG A 24 11.78 14.59 11.59
CA ARG A 24 12.14 16.01 11.67
C ARG A 24 13.61 16.24 11.99
N ARG A 25 14.20 15.37 12.83
CA ARG A 25 15.62 15.45 13.20
C ARG A 25 16.54 14.81 12.17
N ARG A 26 15.98 14.16 11.17
CA ARG A 26 16.70 13.36 10.17
C ARG A 26 17.62 12.32 10.84
N ASP A 27 17.10 11.64 11.88
CA ASP A 27 17.80 10.58 12.58
C ASP A 27 17.98 9.39 11.63
N SER A 28 19.18 9.28 11.07
CA SER A 28 19.48 8.30 10.02
C SER A 28 19.36 6.86 10.50
N GLU A 29 19.73 6.58 11.77
CA GLU A 29 19.64 5.23 12.32
C GLU A 29 18.20 4.80 12.52
N PHE A 30 17.36 5.68 13.10
CA PHE A 30 15.95 5.42 13.28
C PHE A 30 15.23 5.27 11.91
N ILE A 31 15.53 6.15 10.96
CA ILE A 31 14.98 6.10 9.59
C ILE A 31 15.39 4.79 8.91
N GLY A 32 16.64 4.36 9.04
CA GLY A 32 17.11 3.09 8.50
C GLY A 32 16.32 1.89 9.03
N ARG A 33 16.01 1.86 10.33
CA ARG A 33 15.14 0.83 10.94
C ARG A 33 13.73 0.89 10.38
N MET A 34 13.17 2.08 10.18
CA MET A 34 11.86 2.24 9.56
C MET A 34 11.83 1.77 8.11
N VAL A 35 12.84 2.16 7.33
CA VAL A 35 12.98 1.67 5.94
C VAL A 35 12.97 0.15 5.93
N SER A 36 13.79 -0.51 6.75
CA SER A 36 13.84 -1.97 6.83
C SER A 36 12.48 -2.58 7.23
N ARG A 37 11.77 -1.97 8.19
CA ARG A 37 10.45 -2.44 8.66
C ARG A 37 9.36 -2.35 7.60
N TYR A 38 9.33 -1.26 6.83
CA TYR A 38 8.26 -0.98 5.88
C TYR A 38 8.61 -1.35 4.43
N HIS A 39 9.87 -1.63 4.11
CA HIS A 39 10.32 -1.91 2.74
C HIS A 39 9.50 -3.00 2.07
N TYR A 40 9.41 -4.18 2.72
CA TYR A 40 8.68 -5.31 2.16
C TYR A 40 7.18 -5.05 2.03
N ARG A 41 6.58 -4.34 2.98
CA ARG A 41 5.16 -3.96 2.97
C ARG A 41 4.87 -3.03 1.79
N LEU A 42 5.69 -1.99 1.61
CA LEU A 42 5.58 -1.07 0.48
C LEU A 42 5.80 -1.77 -0.87
N LEU A 43 6.85 -2.61 -0.96
CA LEU A 43 7.16 -3.34 -2.17
C LEU A 43 5.99 -4.22 -2.61
N ARG A 44 5.43 -4.99 -1.68
CA ARG A 44 4.28 -5.85 -1.92
C ARG A 44 3.06 -5.05 -2.39
N TYR A 45 2.76 -3.92 -1.75
CA TYR A 45 1.67 -3.03 -2.15
C TYR A 45 1.91 -2.46 -3.55
N LEU A 46 3.11 -1.98 -3.84
CA LEU A 46 3.44 -1.32 -5.11
C LEU A 46 3.56 -2.29 -6.29
N ILE A 47 3.92 -3.57 -6.06
CA ILE A 47 3.88 -4.61 -7.10
C ILE A 47 2.46 -4.76 -7.67
N TYR A 48 1.42 -4.68 -6.85
CA TYR A 48 0.04 -4.72 -7.35
C TYR A 48 -0.37 -3.51 -8.19
N TRP A 49 0.38 -2.41 -8.11
CA TRP A 49 0.16 -1.23 -8.94
C TRP A 49 0.97 -1.24 -10.24
N THR A 50 2.19 -1.76 -10.22
CA THR A 50 3.13 -1.67 -11.34
C THR A 50 3.23 -2.95 -12.14
N SER A 51 2.85 -4.09 -11.56
CA SER A 51 3.01 -5.45 -12.10
C SER A 51 4.47 -5.86 -12.39
N ARG A 52 5.43 -4.96 -12.21
CA ARG A 52 6.87 -5.19 -12.39
C ARG A 52 7.62 -4.86 -11.12
N ARG A 53 8.42 -5.80 -10.66
CA ARG A 53 9.19 -5.66 -9.43
C ARG A 53 10.14 -4.48 -9.46
N GLU A 54 10.89 -4.30 -10.54
CA GLU A 54 11.85 -3.20 -10.70
C GLU A 54 11.16 -1.83 -10.53
N GLN A 55 10.03 -1.64 -11.19
CA GLN A 55 9.25 -0.41 -11.07
C GLN A 55 8.70 -0.20 -9.64
N ALA A 56 8.31 -1.28 -8.97
CA ALA A 56 7.87 -1.20 -7.59
C ALA A 56 9.03 -0.83 -6.65
N GLU A 57 10.22 -1.37 -6.86
CA GLU A 57 11.43 -1.03 -6.11
C GLU A 57 11.81 0.46 -6.29
N ASP A 58 11.73 0.99 -7.51
CA ASP A 58 11.93 2.42 -7.79
C ASP A 58 10.91 3.28 -7.04
N LEU A 59 9.64 2.88 -7.06
CA LEU A 59 8.59 3.60 -6.34
C LEU A 59 8.73 3.49 -4.81
N VAL A 60 9.27 2.39 -4.27
CA VAL A 60 9.63 2.31 -2.84
C VAL A 60 10.70 3.34 -2.50
N GLN A 61 11.75 3.45 -3.31
CA GLN A 61 12.81 4.45 -3.10
C GLN A 61 12.25 5.87 -3.18
N GLU A 62 11.47 6.18 -4.22
CA GLU A 62 10.82 7.49 -4.38
C GLU A 62 9.86 7.80 -3.21
N THR A 63 9.15 6.78 -2.69
CA THR A 63 8.29 6.94 -1.51
C THR A 63 9.10 7.41 -0.31
N TRP A 64 10.27 6.82 -0.04
CA TRP A 64 11.11 7.24 1.08
C TRP A 64 11.71 8.63 0.87
N LEU A 65 12.10 8.98 -0.34
CA LEU A 65 12.54 10.35 -0.65
C LEU A 65 11.42 11.35 -0.34
N ARG A 66 10.18 11.07 -0.77
CA ARG A 66 9.00 11.91 -0.46
C ARG A 66 8.68 11.97 1.03
N VAL A 67 8.85 10.87 1.77
CA VAL A 67 8.71 10.84 3.23
C VAL A 67 9.69 11.81 3.88
N LEU A 68 10.95 11.81 3.45
CA LEU A 68 12.00 12.71 3.98
C LEU A 68 11.76 14.16 3.59
N GLU A 69 11.34 14.44 2.37
CA GLU A 69 10.96 15.78 1.92
C GLU A 69 9.79 16.35 2.70
N ARG A 70 8.78 15.51 2.99
CA ARG A 70 7.54 15.88 3.67
C ARG A 70 7.57 15.60 5.18
N ALA A 71 8.72 15.34 5.76
CA ALA A 71 8.88 14.98 7.18
C ALA A 71 8.20 15.98 8.13
N GLY A 72 8.20 17.27 7.80
CA GLY A 72 7.54 18.32 8.57
C GLY A 72 6.00 18.25 8.56
N GLN A 73 5.40 17.57 7.59
CA GLN A 73 3.95 17.42 7.46
C GLN A 73 3.39 16.30 8.35
N TYR A 74 4.22 15.32 8.72
CA TYR A 74 3.81 14.26 9.63
C TYR A 74 3.98 14.72 11.09
N ASN A 75 2.84 14.90 11.78
CA ASN A 75 2.82 15.44 13.14
C ASN A 75 2.77 14.38 14.24
N GLY A 76 2.66 13.10 13.90
CA GLY A 76 2.58 11.98 14.85
C GLY A 76 1.26 11.86 15.62
N ARG A 77 0.19 12.57 15.22
CA ARG A 77 -1.13 12.45 15.85
C ARG A 77 -1.88 11.19 15.46
N LEU A 78 -1.65 10.72 14.25
CA LEU A 78 -2.24 9.51 13.68
C LEU A 78 -1.15 8.47 13.42
N ARG A 79 -1.54 7.25 13.15
CA ARG A 79 -0.63 6.17 12.76
C ARG A 79 0.19 6.57 11.52
N PHE A 80 1.40 6.03 11.43
CA PHE A 80 2.32 6.36 10.33
C PHE A 80 1.92 5.69 9.02
N GLU A 81 1.37 4.48 9.10
CA GLU A 81 1.03 3.66 7.94
C GLU A 81 0.10 4.38 6.95
N PRO A 82 -1.07 4.93 7.36
CA PRO A 82 -1.95 5.62 6.42
C PRO A 82 -1.26 6.78 5.69
N TRP A 83 -0.41 7.53 6.39
CA TRP A 83 0.34 8.63 5.78
C TRP A 83 1.39 8.12 4.80
N LEU A 84 2.13 7.06 5.14
CA LEU A 84 3.12 6.41 4.28
C LEU A 84 2.47 5.85 3.01
N PHE A 85 1.39 5.06 3.16
CA PHE A 85 0.69 4.45 2.04
C PHE A 85 -0.02 5.48 1.15
N SER A 86 -0.46 6.63 1.68
CA SER A 86 -1.00 7.72 0.85
C SER A 86 0.06 8.32 -0.07
N ILE A 87 1.31 8.45 0.38
CA ILE A 87 2.43 8.90 -0.45
C ILE A 87 2.73 7.86 -1.54
N ALA A 88 2.86 6.59 -1.16
CA ALA A 88 3.13 5.50 -2.10
C ALA A 88 2.05 5.38 -3.19
N ARG A 89 0.76 5.47 -2.79
CA ARG A 89 -0.38 5.46 -3.70
C ARG A 89 -0.32 6.59 -4.73
N ASN A 90 -0.08 7.80 -4.27
CA ASN A 90 -0.03 8.95 -5.17
C ASN A 90 1.09 8.80 -6.20
N LEU A 91 2.27 8.32 -5.78
CA LEU A 91 3.37 8.03 -6.69
C LEU A 91 3.02 6.93 -7.70
N ALA A 92 2.34 5.86 -7.25
CA ALA A 92 1.88 4.79 -8.13
C ALA A 92 0.89 5.29 -9.18
N ILE A 93 -0.10 6.10 -8.78
CA ILE A 93 -1.07 6.71 -9.71
C ILE A 93 -0.37 7.62 -10.71
N ASP A 94 0.55 8.47 -10.27
CA ASP A 94 1.30 9.38 -11.14
C ASP A 94 2.18 8.59 -12.13
N HIS A 95 2.79 7.50 -11.69
CA HIS A 95 3.57 6.59 -12.53
C HIS A 95 2.70 5.97 -13.64
N LEU A 96 1.53 5.45 -13.29
CA LEU A 96 0.58 4.88 -14.24
C LEU A 96 0.08 5.91 -15.26
N ARG A 97 -0.26 7.11 -14.81
CA ARG A 97 -0.68 8.19 -15.72
C ARG A 97 0.42 8.55 -16.73
N LYS A 98 1.67 8.61 -16.27
CA LYS A 98 2.82 8.86 -17.17
C LYS A 98 2.99 7.75 -18.20
N GLN A 99 2.87 6.48 -17.80
CA GLN A 99 2.95 5.34 -18.70
C GLN A 99 1.83 5.36 -19.73
N GLN A 100 0.58 5.64 -19.32
CA GLN A 100 -0.56 5.75 -20.24
C GLN A 100 -0.36 6.89 -21.25
N THR A 101 0.12 8.05 -20.80
CA THR A 101 0.41 9.17 -21.70
C THR A 101 1.53 8.85 -22.68
N ALA A 102 2.58 8.15 -22.27
CA ALA A 102 3.66 7.70 -23.16
C ALA A 102 3.15 6.68 -24.18
N THR A 103 2.32 5.73 -23.74
CA THR A 103 1.69 4.73 -24.61
C THR A 103 0.67 5.35 -25.57
N ALA A 104 -0.12 6.35 -25.11
CA ALA A 104 -1.07 7.08 -25.95
C ALA A 104 -0.37 7.90 -27.03
N ARG A 105 0.77 8.52 -26.75
CA ARG A 105 1.60 9.18 -27.78
C ARG A 105 2.10 8.20 -28.85
N HIS A 106 2.36 6.94 -28.47
CA HIS A 106 2.70 5.88 -29.46
C HIS A 106 1.47 5.30 -30.18
N ARG A 107 0.26 5.47 -29.58
CA ARG A 107 -1.02 4.95 -30.11
C ARG A 107 -1.88 6.01 -30.82
N MET A 108 -1.37 7.17 -31.18
CA MET A 108 -2.14 8.20 -31.90
C MET A 108 -2.78 7.72 -33.23
N CYS A 109 -2.98 6.41 -33.38
CA CYS A 109 -3.71 5.78 -34.50
C CYS A 109 -4.88 4.87 -34.07
N ARG A 110 -5.30 4.81 -32.80
CA ARG A 110 -6.49 4.05 -32.42
C ARG A 110 -7.18 4.66 -31.21
N GLU A 111 -8.41 5.09 -31.47
CA GLU A 111 -9.41 5.53 -30.49
C GLU A 111 -9.80 4.34 -29.60
N ASP A 112 -9.99 4.60 -28.30
CA ASP A 112 -11.14 4.35 -27.47
C ASP A 112 -10.81 4.03 -26.00
N GLU A 113 -11.53 4.72 -25.13
CA GLU A 113 -11.84 4.48 -23.71
C GLU A 113 -10.70 4.13 -22.76
N ALA A 114 -10.21 5.16 -22.07
CA ALA A 114 -9.23 5.05 -21.00
C ALA A 114 -9.89 4.76 -19.64
N GLY A 115 -10.19 3.49 -19.39
CA GLY A 115 -10.14 2.96 -18.04
C GLY A 115 -8.68 2.84 -17.60
N LEU A 116 -8.40 2.95 -16.30
CA LEU A 116 -7.08 2.62 -15.72
C LEU A 116 -6.78 1.14 -16.00
N ASN A 117 -6.22 0.87 -17.17
CA ASN A 117 -5.87 -0.49 -17.57
C ASN A 117 -4.54 -0.84 -16.89
N LEU A 118 -4.64 -1.38 -15.67
CA LEU A 118 -3.48 -1.93 -14.97
C LEU A 118 -3.14 -3.27 -15.61
N PRO A 119 -1.88 -3.47 -16.01
CA PRO A 119 -1.44 -4.78 -16.44
C PRO A 119 -1.64 -5.79 -15.30
N ALA A 120 -1.95 -7.04 -15.63
CA ALA A 120 -2.01 -8.10 -14.64
C ALA A 120 -0.65 -8.22 -13.92
N PRO A 121 -0.63 -8.41 -12.59
CA PRO A 121 0.62 -8.63 -11.86
C PRO A 121 1.38 -9.81 -12.44
N ASP A 122 2.71 -9.68 -12.54
CA ASP A 122 3.59 -10.78 -12.91
C ASP A 122 3.66 -11.78 -11.75
N PHE A 123 2.85 -12.83 -11.82
CA PHE A 123 2.76 -13.87 -10.81
C PHE A 123 3.96 -14.85 -10.86
N GLU A 124 4.79 -14.81 -11.89
CA GLU A 124 6.05 -15.57 -11.98
C GLU A 124 7.18 -14.91 -11.19
N SER A 125 6.96 -13.68 -10.71
CA SER A 125 7.92 -12.99 -9.86
C SER A 125 8.25 -13.85 -8.62
N PRO A 126 9.54 -13.91 -8.21
CA PRO A 126 9.98 -14.63 -7.00
C PRO A 126 9.21 -14.26 -5.73
N PHE A 127 8.56 -13.09 -5.74
CA PHE A 127 7.70 -12.60 -4.67
C PHE A 127 6.43 -13.45 -4.52
N PHE A 128 5.77 -13.85 -5.61
CA PHE A 128 4.62 -14.76 -5.58
C PHE A 128 5.04 -16.22 -5.50
N ALA A 129 6.24 -16.57 -5.98
CA ALA A 129 6.81 -17.91 -5.81
C ALA A 129 7.08 -18.27 -4.34
N ALA A 130 7.22 -17.29 -3.44
CA ALA A 130 7.31 -17.50 -2.01
C ALA A 130 5.96 -17.91 -1.37
N ALA A 131 4.84 -17.80 -2.07
CA ALA A 131 3.56 -18.38 -1.69
C ALA A 131 3.67 -19.92 -1.82
N ARG A 132 4.00 -20.59 -0.70
CA ARG A 132 4.34 -22.02 -0.65
C ARG A 132 3.15 -22.97 -0.87
N SER A 133 1.90 -22.46 -0.87
CA SER A 133 0.70 -23.25 -1.07
C SER A 133 0.02 -22.90 -2.39
N GLU A 134 -0.60 -23.89 -3.02
CA GLU A 134 -1.42 -23.69 -4.22
C GLU A 134 -2.56 -22.70 -3.96
N ASP A 135 -3.13 -22.72 -2.77
CA ASP A 135 -4.18 -21.78 -2.36
C ASP A 135 -3.69 -20.34 -2.33
N ALA A 136 -2.46 -20.09 -1.86
CA ALA A 136 -1.90 -18.74 -1.87
C ALA A 136 -1.68 -18.21 -3.28
N LYS A 137 -1.28 -19.06 -4.24
CA LYS A 137 -1.16 -18.69 -5.66
C LYS A 137 -2.53 -18.38 -6.26
N ARG A 138 -3.54 -19.20 -5.96
CA ARG A 138 -4.92 -18.97 -6.43
C ARG A 138 -5.47 -17.66 -5.91
N ILE A 139 -5.30 -17.35 -4.61
CA ILE A 139 -5.71 -16.08 -4.02
C ILE A 139 -4.97 -14.91 -4.67
N ALA A 140 -3.66 -15.02 -4.87
CA ALA A 140 -2.87 -13.98 -5.52
C ALA A 140 -3.32 -13.71 -6.95
N ALA A 141 -3.62 -14.76 -7.72
CA ALA A 141 -4.15 -14.65 -9.07
C ALA A 141 -5.55 -14.00 -9.08
N ALA A 142 -6.45 -14.41 -8.18
CA ALA A 142 -7.77 -13.85 -8.04
C ALA A 142 -7.72 -12.36 -7.64
N LEU A 143 -6.85 -11.98 -6.69
CA LEU A 143 -6.59 -10.58 -6.34
C LEU A 143 -6.06 -9.79 -7.54
N GLY A 144 -5.17 -10.39 -8.31
CA GLY A 144 -4.61 -9.77 -9.51
C GLY A 144 -5.64 -9.47 -10.59
N ALA A 145 -6.68 -10.30 -10.71
CA ALA A 145 -7.76 -10.12 -11.66
C ALA A 145 -8.78 -9.04 -11.27
N LEU A 146 -8.79 -8.61 -9.99
CA LEU A 146 -9.69 -7.54 -9.54
C LEU A 146 -9.32 -6.19 -10.16
N GLU A 147 -10.34 -5.36 -10.37
CA GLU A 147 -10.10 -3.94 -10.65
C GLU A 147 -9.27 -3.28 -9.53
N PRO A 148 -8.41 -2.32 -9.88
CA PRO A 148 -7.45 -1.68 -8.95
C PRO A 148 -8.08 -1.15 -7.69
N ILE A 149 -9.28 -0.54 -7.78
CA ILE A 149 -9.98 0.08 -6.64
C ILE A 149 -10.45 -0.95 -5.60
N TYR A 150 -10.86 -2.15 -6.04
CA TYR A 150 -11.26 -3.23 -5.14
C TYR A 150 -10.04 -3.93 -4.56
N ARG A 151 -9.06 -4.22 -5.40
CA ARG A 151 -7.78 -4.81 -5.00
C ARG A 151 -7.09 -3.97 -3.94
N GLU A 152 -6.96 -2.66 -4.16
CA GLU A 152 -6.36 -1.73 -3.21
C GLU A 152 -7.06 -1.76 -1.85
N ALA A 153 -8.40 -1.68 -1.85
CA ALA A 153 -9.17 -1.68 -0.62
C ALA A 153 -8.96 -2.96 0.19
N LEU A 154 -8.89 -4.13 -0.47
CA LEU A 154 -8.62 -5.42 0.17
C LEU A 154 -7.20 -5.50 0.71
N LEU A 155 -6.18 -5.08 -0.06
CA LEU A 155 -4.79 -5.08 0.39
C LEU A 155 -4.60 -4.21 1.63
N LEU A 156 -5.12 -2.97 1.61
CA LEU A 156 -5.01 -2.07 2.75
C LEU A 156 -5.75 -2.60 3.98
N ARG A 157 -6.91 -3.29 3.78
CA ARG A 157 -7.71 -3.84 4.87
C ARG A 157 -7.09 -5.07 5.51
N PHE A 158 -6.74 -6.07 4.69
CA PHE A 158 -6.37 -7.40 5.19
C PHE A 158 -4.87 -7.62 5.29
N GLN A 159 -4.08 -6.93 4.48
CA GLN A 159 -2.65 -7.09 4.46
C GLN A 159 -1.95 -6.03 5.32
N GLU A 160 -2.47 -4.80 5.31
CA GLU A 160 -1.91 -3.69 6.07
C GLU A 160 -2.69 -3.38 7.36
N GLU A 161 -3.80 -4.11 7.60
CA GLU A 161 -4.64 -4.03 8.80
C GLU A 161 -5.15 -2.62 9.09
N LEU A 162 -5.40 -1.83 8.04
CA LEU A 162 -5.94 -0.49 8.19
C LEU A 162 -7.44 -0.53 8.49
N THR A 163 -7.89 0.41 9.30
CA THR A 163 -9.31 0.68 9.53
C THR A 163 -9.96 1.30 8.31
N LEU A 164 -11.29 1.25 8.21
CA LEU A 164 -12.03 1.88 7.10
C LEU A 164 -11.73 3.39 6.99
N ALA A 165 -11.58 4.07 8.13
CA ALA A 165 -11.25 5.50 8.15
C ALA A 165 -9.82 5.77 7.64
N GLU A 166 -8.86 4.93 7.99
CA GLU A 166 -7.48 5.03 7.50
C GLU A 166 -7.39 4.72 6.00
N ILE A 167 -8.13 3.71 5.52
CA ILE A 167 -8.21 3.40 4.09
C ILE A 167 -8.87 4.56 3.33
N ALA A 168 -9.92 5.17 3.89
CA ALA A 168 -10.57 6.35 3.31
C ALA A 168 -9.58 7.51 3.15
N GLN A 169 -8.71 7.72 4.13
CA GLN A 169 -7.63 8.70 4.08
C GLN A 169 -6.61 8.36 2.97
N VAL A 170 -6.16 7.12 2.89
CA VAL A 170 -5.21 6.66 1.85
C VAL A 170 -5.83 6.81 0.46
N ALA A 171 -7.05 6.32 0.27
CA ALA A 171 -7.74 6.30 -1.01
C ALA A 171 -8.29 7.66 -1.45
N GLY A 172 -8.36 8.65 -0.55
CA GLY A 172 -9.01 9.92 -0.81
C GLY A 172 -10.50 9.77 -1.13
N ALA A 173 -11.19 8.84 -0.45
CA ALA A 173 -12.58 8.49 -0.72
C ALA A 173 -13.42 8.44 0.57
N PRO A 174 -14.74 8.62 0.51
CA PRO A 174 -15.63 8.47 1.67
C PRO A 174 -15.55 7.05 2.28
N ILE A 175 -15.73 6.94 3.60
CA ILE A 175 -15.70 5.65 4.33
C ILE A 175 -16.76 4.68 3.75
N SER A 176 -17.95 5.17 3.40
CA SER A 176 -19.00 4.37 2.77
C SER A 176 -18.57 3.77 1.43
N THR A 177 -17.83 4.53 0.63
CA THR A 177 -17.24 4.07 -0.64
C THR A 177 -16.21 2.98 -0.39
N VAL A 178 -15.33 3.16 0.62
CA VAL A 178 -14.34 2.14 1.00
C VAL A 178 -15.04 0.85 1.46
N SER A 179 -16.05 0.96 2.31
CA SER A 179 -16.83 -0.20 2.76
C SER A 179 -17.46 -0.95 1.58
N SER A 180 -18.08 -0.23 0.64
CA SER A 180 -18.66 -0.83 -0.57
C SER A 180 -17.62 -1.50 -1.45
N ARG A 181 -16.40 -0.90 -1.60
CA ARG A 181 -15.30 -1.50 -2.36
C ARG A 181 -14.83 -2.81 -1.73
N ILE A 182 -14.69 -2.85 -0.41
CA ILE A 182 -14.27 -4.07 0.30
C ILE A 182 -15.32 -5.16 0.11
N HIS A 183 -16.62 -4.87 0.32
CA HIS A 183 -17.67 -5.86 0.13
C HIS A 183 -17.71 -6.42 -1.28
N ARG A 184 -17.69 -5.55 -2.29
CA ARG A 184 -17.68 -5.99 -3.70
C ARG A 184 -16.42 -6.77 -4.04
N GLY A 185 -15.25 -6.33 -3.57
CA GLY A 185 -14.01 -7.04 -3.78
C GLY A 185 -14.02 -8.44 -3.17
N LEU A 186 -14.55 -8.61 -1.96
CA LEU A 186 -14.73 -9.93 -1.34
C LEU A 186 -15.68 -10.82 -2.14
N SER A 187 -16.84 -10.32 -2.55
CA SER A 187 -17.79 -11.10 -3.35
C SER A 187 -17.19 -11.53 -4.70
N MET A 188 -16.39 -10.69 -5.34
CA MET A 188 -15.67 -11.05 -6.57
C MET A 188 -14.61 -12.13 -6.33
N LEU A 189 -13.88 -12.06 -5.19
CA LEU A 189 -12.92 -13.09 -4.81
C LEU A 189 -13.60 -14.42 -4.52
N GLU A 190 -14.68 -14.42 -3.76
CA GLU A 190 -15.48 -15.61 -3.47
C GLU A 190 -15.98 -16.28 -4.76
N ALA A 191 -16.52 -15.51 -5.69
CA ALA A 191 -16.96 -16.01 -6.98
C ALA A 191 -15.82 -16.63 -7.81
N SER A 192 -14.64 -15.98 -7.79
CA SER A 192 -13.46 -16.47 -8.51
C SER A 192 -12.86 -17.74 -7.90
N LEU A 193 -12.88 -17.86 -6.59
CA LEU A 193 -12.32 -19.01 -5.87
C LEU A 193 -13.32 -20.18 -5.75
N GLY A 194 -14.62 -19.88 -5.62
CA GLY A 194 -15.69 -20.89 -5.52
C GLY A 194 -16.01 -21.58 -6.83
N GLY A 195 -15.95 -20.87 -7.96
CA GLY A 195 -16.20 -21.44 -9.29
C GLY A 195 -15.21 -22.51 -9.75
N SER A 196 -14.10 -22.71 -9.02
CA SER A 196 -13.08 -23.74 -9.29
C SER A 196 -13.31 -25.05 -8.51
N ALA A 197 -14.26 -25.09 -7.58
CA ALA A 197 -14.55 -26.28 -6.78
C ALA A 197 -15.56 -27.23 -7.45
N ASP A 198 -16.34 -26.73 -8.41
CA ASP A 198 -17.38 -27.52 -9.12
C ASP A 198 -16.92 -28.09 -10.47
N ALA A 199 -15.62 -27.98 -10.79
CA ALA A 199 -15.05 -28.44 -12.08
C ALA A 199 -14.14 -29.68 -11.91
N VAL A 200 -14.54 -30.64 -11.05
CA VAL A 200 -13.93 -32.00 -11.00
C VAL A 200 -15.00 -33.07 -11.10
#